data_955ed5fe02d621903afdcc3bb1c426e1
#
_entry.id   955ed5fe02d621903afdcc3bb1c426e1
#
_cell.length_a   1.000
_cell.length_b   1.000
_cell.length_c   1.000
_cell.angle_alpha   90.00
_cell.angle_beta   90.00
_cell.angle_gamma   90.00
#
_symmetry.space_group_name_H-M   'P 1'
#
loop_
_entity.id
_entity.type
_entity.pdbx_description
1 polymer ?
#
loop_
_entity_poly.entity_id
_entity_poly.type
_entity_poly.pdbx_seq_one_letter_code
_entity_poly.pdbx_strand_id
1 'polypeptide(L)'
;MTPRRALCVTPRVAVTGMGKYFAIVVMRAVCPRCQRPARAPTAWSSAWRCDLHGEICPLAPARLPSMDGLHALVRQARVPVLLPWPLPPGWLVSGFAGAGDERTGTRASAVSLSGPNPLGGPADLLIIAEEPGIGLGAGLAGLPGPDPGDGFASSQPNATVEVDHHDAPLWLVESDGKAVFVGEVAANWVWLVLWPDTAGTLLFEPLPLRDLRDPTQELDVPFGALCPRLP
;
A
#
# COMPACT_ATOMS: atom_id res chain seq x y z
N MET A 1 -49.81 20.95 -24.53
CA MET A 1 -49.19 21.05 -23.17
C MET A 1 -47.80 20.46 -23.24
N THR A 2 -46.82 21.34 -23.35
CA THR A 2 -45.39 21.00 -23.50
C THR A 2 -44.70 21.07 -22.12
N PRO A 3 -43.93 20.08 -21.67
CA PRO A 3 -43.22 20.17 -20.41
C PRO A 3 -41.98 21.04 -20.53
N ARG A 4 -41.85 22.01 -19.61
CA ARG A 4 -40.70 22.91 -19.47
C ARG A 4 -39.48 22.14 -19.02
N ARG A 5 -38.38 22.33 -19.75
CA ARG A 5 -37.03 21.93 -19.34
C ARG A 5 -36.59 22.74 -18.12
N ALA A 6 -36.23 22.07 -17.06
CA ALA A 6 -35.54 22.65 -15.92
C ALA A 6 -34.07 22.95 -16.31
N LEU A 7 -33.70 24.23 -16.26
CA LEU A 7 -32.34 24.70 -16.40
C LEU A 7 -31.58 24.42 -15.09
N CYS A 8 -30.55 23.60 -15.18
CA CYS A 8 -29.61 23.35 -14.11
C CYS A 8 -28.75 24.62 -13.94
N VAL A 9 -28.97 25.38 -12.88
CA VAL A 9 -28.21 26.57 -12.52
C VAL A 9 -26.99 26.10 -11.72
N THR A 10 -25.81 26.16 -12.33
CA THR A 10 -24.54 26.01 -11.61
C THR A 10 -24.30 27.26 -10.76
N PRO A 11 -23.96 27.15 -9.47
CA PRO A 11 -23.61 28.31 -8.67
C PRO A 11 -22.27 28.89 -9.14
N ARG A 12 -22.30 30.12 -9.65
CA ARG A 12 -21.10 30.95 -9.83
C ARG A 12 -20.60 31.34 -8.44
N VAL A 13 -19.46 30.83 -8.02
CA VAL A 13 -18.74 31.37 -6.87
C VAL A 13 -18.12 32.70 -7.28
N ALA A 14 -18.62 33.78 -6.69
CA ALA A 14 -18.01 35.11 -6.81
C ALA A 14 -16.72 35.13 -5.99
N VAL A 15 -15.58 35.26 -6.66
CA VAL A 15 -14.29 35.52 -6.03
C VAL A 15 -14.16 37.01 -5.79
N THR A 16 -14.43 37.46 -4.57
CA THR A 16 -14.04 38.80 -4.09
C THR A 16 -12.68 38.69 -3.43
N GLY A 17 -11.75 39.53 -3.90
CA GLY A 17 -10.34 39.43 -3.56
C GLY A 17 -9.99 39.66 -2.09
N MET A 18 -9.08 38.87 -1.62
CA MET A 18 -7.99 39.20 -0.69
C MET A 18 -7.01 38.04 -0.72
N GLY A 19 -5.73 38.35 -1.00
CA GLY A 19 -4.68 37.37 -1.26
C GLY A 19 -4.53 36.30 -0.18
N LYS A 20 -5.12 35.14 -0.42
CA LYS A 20 -4.81 33.92 0.28
C LYS A 20 -3.80 33.16 -0.59
N TYR A 21 -2.59 33.05 -0.13
CA TYR A 21 -1.66 32.08 -0.60
C TYR A 21 -2.31 30.71 -0.45
N PHE A 22 -2.88 30.16 -1.51
CA PHE A 22 -3.15 28.73 -1.57
C PHE A 22 -1.77 28.07 -1.55
N ALA A 23 -1.36 27.58 -0.41
CA ALA A 23 -0.27 26.62 -0.34
C ALA A 23 -0.74 25.42 -1.18
N ILE A 24 -0.26 25.33 -2.41
CA ILE A 24 -0.35 24.10 -3.17
C ILE A 24 0.42 23.10 -2.33
N VAL A 25 -0.28 22.22 -1.65
CA VAL A 25 0.32 21.06 -1.00
C VAL A 25 0.80 20.19 -2.16
N VAL A 26 2.02 20.45 -2.60
CA VAL A 26 2.73 19.57 -3.53
C VAL A 26 2.97 18.30 -2.73
N MET A 27 2.13 17.30 -2.96
CA MET A 27 2.32 15.98 -2.37
C MET A 27 3.66 15.45 -2.90
N ARG A 28 4.66 15.49 -2.03
CA ARG A 28 6.04 15.12 -2.38
C ARG A 28 6.25 13.65 -2.10
N ALA A 29 6.99 13.00 -2.98
CA ALA A 29 7.48 11.65 -2.72
C ALA A 29 8.28 11.61 -1.42
N VAL A 30 8.17 10.50 -0.69
CA VAL A 30 8.85 10.29 0.59
C VAL A 30 9.76 9.06 0.53
N CYS A 31 10.64 8.95 1.49
CA CYS A 31 11.46 7.75 1.67
C CYS A 31 10.59 6.59 2.20
N PRO A 32 10.60 5.40 1.57
CA PRO A 32 9.80 4.27 2.02
C PRO A 32 10.18 3.80 3.44
N ARG A 33 11.44 3.97 3.84
CA ARG A 33 11.95 3.50 5.14
C ARG A 33 11.57 4.40 6.32
N CYS A 34 11.62 5.73 6.14
CA CYS A 34 11.44 6.68 7.24
C CYS A 34 10.36 7.74 6.98
N GLN A 35 9.69 7.68 5.85
CA GLN A 35 8.62 8.58 5.42
C GLN A 35 8.98 10.09 5.40
N ARG A 36 10.28 10.41 5.50
CA ARG A 36 10.77 11.79 5.35
C ARG A 36 10.74 12.20 3.87
N PRO A 37 10.56 13.50 3.57
CA PRO A 37 10.57 13.99 2.21
C PRO A 37 11.80 13.55 1.43
N ALA A 38 11.59 13.05 0.22
CA ALA A 38 12.65 12.66 -0.69
C ALA A 38 13.06 13.81 -1.59
N ARG A 39 14.36 13.93 -1.90
CA ARG A 39 14.88 14.87 -2.87
C ARG A 39 14.80 14.28 -4.25
N ALA A 40 14.14 15.00 -5.16
CA ALA A 40 14.02 14.60 -6.56
C ALA A 40 15.38 14.60 -7.28
N PRO A 41 15.50 13.84 -8.37
CA PRO A 41 16.63 13.92 -9.30
C PRO A 41 16.89 15.37 -9.75
N THR A 42 18.15 15.66 -10.04
CA THR A 42 18.60 16.96 -10.54
C THR A 42 19.39 16.79 -11.83
N ALA A 43 19.83 17.87 -12.44
CA ALA A 43 20.73 17.79 -13.60
C ALA A 43 22.05 17.02 -13.31
N TRP A 44 22.42 16.91 -12.04
CA TRP A 44 23.68 16.29 -11.58
C TRP A 44 23.51 14.92 -10.93
N SER A 45 22.29 14.50 -10.64
CA SER A 45 21.98 13.21 -10.01
C SER A 45 20.66 12.68 -10.54
N SER A 46 20.69 11.47 -11.12
CA SER A 46 19.50 10.81 -11.67
C SER A 46 18.70 10.06 -10.62
N ALA A 47 19.19 9.98 -9.37
CA ALA A 47 18.56 9.20 -8.31
C ALA A 47 17.77 10.08 -7.33
N TRP A 48 16.67 9.54 -6.82
CA TRP A 48 15.99 10.07 -5.65
C TRP A 48 16.82 9.82 -4.40
N ARG A 49 16.84 10.76 -3.47
CA ARG A 49 17.69 10.67 -2.29
C ARG A 49 16.94 11.02 -1.01
N CYS A 50 17.22 10.25 0.03
CA CYS A 50 16.87 10.53 1.41
C CYS A 50 18.12 10.98 2.17
N ASP A 51 18.01 11.99 3.06
CA ASP A 51 19.13 12.47 3.85
C ASP A 51 19.72 11.43 4.80
N LEU A 52 18.89 10.44 5.21
CA LEU A 52 19.31 9.35 6.11
C LEU A 52 19.73 8.08 5.37
N HIS A 53 19.07 7.76 4.24
CA HIS A 53 19.22 6.46 3.61
C HIS A 53 19.92 6.52 2.24
N GLY A 54 20.40 7.69 1.83
CA GLY A 54 21.07 7.85 0.54
C GLY A 54 20.13 7.71 -0.64
N GLU A 55 20.51 6.91 -1.65
CA GLU A 55 19.65 6.61 -2.79
C GLU A 55 18.46 5.75 -2.38
N ILE A 56 17.28 6.11 -2.85
CA ILE A 56 16.03 5.44 -2.52
C ILE A 56 15.13 5.29 -3.74
N CYS A 57 14.23 4.31 -3.65
CA CYS A 57 13.06 4.22 -4.49
C CYS A 57 11.97 5.13 -3.89
N PRO A 58 11.51 6.19 -4.57
CA PRO A 58 10.61 7.17 -3.95
C PRO A 58 9.22 6.57 -3.75
N LEU A 59 8.66 6.71 -2.56
CA LEU A 59 7.28 6.35 -2.28
C LEU A 59 6.37 7.50 -2.70
N ALA A 60 5.50 7.24 -3.66
CA ALA A 60 4.48 8.19 -4.10
C ALA A 60 3.39 8.34 -3.02
N PRO A 61 2.69 9.50 -2.97
CA PRO A 61 1.55 9.68 -2.10
C PRO A 61 0.49 8.61 -2.30
N ALA A 62 -0.18 8.23 -1.21
CA ALA A 62 -1.26 7.25 -1.23
C ALA A 62 -2.35 7.65 -2.24
N ARG A 63 -2.83 6.67 -2.99
CA ARG A 63 -3.92 6.84 -3.96
C ARG A 63 -5.24 6.49 -3.31
N LEU A 64 -6.27 7.26 -3.64
CA LEU A 64 -7.63 6.96 -3.22
C LEU A 64 -8.06 5.56 -3.67
N PRO A 65 -8.87 4.86 -2.85
CA PRO A 65 -9.42 3.57 -3.20
C PRO A 65 -10.43 3.72 -4.34
N SER A 66 -10.03 3.32 -5.54
CA SER A 66 -10.84 3.35 -6.76
C SER A 66 -10.26 2.42 -7.81
N MET A 67 -11.08 2.00 -8.79
CA MET A 67 -10.58 1.20 -9.91
C MET A 67 -9.49 1.92 -10.70
N ASP A 68 -9.61 3.24 -10.89
CA ASP A 68 -8.56 4.02 -11.56
C ASP A 68 -7.25 4.00 -10.79
N GLY A 69 -7.32 4.12 -9.46
CA GLY A 69 -6.16 4.03 -8.57
C GLY A 69 -5.49 2.66 -8.64
N LEU A 70 -6.29 1.59 -8.62
CA LEU A 70 -5.83 0.21 -8.77
C LEU A 70 -5.16 -0.02 -10.13
N HIS A 71 -5.86 0.32 -11.22
CA HIS A 71 -5.33 0.16 -12.58
C HIS A 71 -4.03 0.98 -12.78
N ALA A 72 -3.95 2.17 -12.19
CA ALA A 72 -2.74 2.97 -12.27
C ALA A 72 -1.55 2.32 -11.54
N LEU A 73 -1.79 1.66 -10.39
CA LEU A 73 -0.76 0.90 -9.70
C LEU A 73 -0.35 -0.33 -10.50
N VAL A 74 -1.31 -1.15 -10.94
CA VAL A 74 -1.08 -2.41 -11.69
C VAL A 74 -0.27 -2.16 -12.97
N ARG A 75 -0.61 -1.12 -13.73
CA ARG A 75 0.11 -0.80 -14.98
C ARG A 75 1.58 -0.45 -14.78
N GLN A 76 1.96 0.05 -13.63
CA GLN A 76 3.32 0.47 -13.31
C GLN A 76 4.10 -0.58 -12.51
N ALA A 77 3.40 -1.57 -11.93
CA ALA A 77 3.97 -2.51 -10.99
C ALA A 77 4.91 -3.52 -11.66
N ARG A 78 6.14 -3.61 -11.16
CA ARG A 78 7.09 -4.68 -11.47
C ARG A 78 7.01 -5.82 -10.46
N VAL A 79 6.55 -5.53 -9.27
CA VAL A 79 6.29 -6.47 -8.18
C VAL A 79 4.81 -6.88 -8.17
N PRO A 80 4.44 -7.99 -7.53
CA PRO A 80 3.05 -8.37 -7.35
C PRO A 80 2.20 -7.26 -6.73
N VAL A 81 0.94 -7.15 -7.17
CA VAL A 81 -0.08 -6.30 -6.52
C VAL A 81 -1.10 -7.24 -5.89
N LEU A 82 -0.85 -7.58 -4.63
CA LEU A 82 -1.57 -8.65 -3.95
C LEU A 82 -2.85 -8.13 -3.28
N LEU A 83 -3.94 -8.86 -3.48
CA LEU A 83 -5.23 -8.62 -2.84
C LEU A 83 -5.80 -9.96 -2.35
N PRO A 84 -6.37 -10.04 -1.12
CA PRO A 84 -7.14 -11.21 -0.71
C PRO A 84 -8.35 -11.40 -1.65
N TRP A 85 -8.52 -12.62 -2.17
CA TRP A 85 -9.69 -12.90 -2.99
C TRP A 85 -10.20 -14.33 -2.79
N PRO A 86 -11.47 -14.51 -2.35
CA PRO A 86 -12.43 -13.44 -2.02
C PRO A 86 -11.97 -12.59 -0.82
N LEU A 87 -12.45 -11.35 -0.75
CA LEU A 87 -12.22 -10.50 0.42
C LEU A 87 -12.86 -11.15 1.67
N PRO A 88 -12.22 -11.08 2.83
CA PRO A 88 -12.84 -11.49 4.07
C PRO A 88 -14.16 -10.71 4.30
N PRO A 89 -15.18 -11.32 4.93
CA PRO A 89 -16.46 -10.66 5.13
C PRO A 89 -16.35 -9.32 5.85
N GLY A 90 -16.94 -8.27 5.26
CA GLY A 90 -16.94 -6.92 5.83
C GLY A 90 -15.67 -6.10 5.58
N TRP A 91 -14.69 -6.65 4.87
CA TRP A 91 -13.47 -5.93 4.49
C TRP A 91 -13.65 -5.17 3.18
N LEU A 92 -13.05 -3.98 3.11
CA LEU A 92 -13.07 -3.07 1.96
C LEU A 92 -11.65 -2.67 1.61
N VAL A 93 -11.38 -2.47 0.33
CA VAL A 93 -10.10 -1.88 -0.10
C VAL A 93 -10.10 -0.40 0.24
N SER A 94 -9.09 0.04 0.98
CA SER A 94 -9.01 1.37 1.56
C SER A 94 -7.83 2.21 1.05
N GLY A 95 -7.17 1.78 -0.03
CA GLY A 95 -6.19 2.61 -0.74
C GLY A 95 -5.02 1.83 -1.31
N PHE A 96 -4.17 2.56 -2.02
CA PHE A 96 -3.02 2.02 -2.72
C PHE A 96 -1.82 2.95 -2.57
N ALA A 97 -0.61 2.38 -2.50
CA ALA A 97 0.64 3.12 -2.59
C ALA A 97 1.66 2.35 -3.44
N GLY A 98 2.66 3.05 -3.95
CA GLY A 98 3.73 2.43 -4.72
C GLY A 98 5.03 3.21 -4.58
N ALA A 99 6.13 2.49 -4.39
CA ALA A 99 7.47 3.06 -4.45
C ALA A 99 8.10 2.77 -5.81
N GLY A 100 8.50 3.83 -6.49
CA GLY A 100 9.07 3.79 -7.83
C GLY A 100 9.01 5.13 -8.53
N ASP A 101 9.57 5.19 -9.72
CA ASP A 101 9.46 6.35 -10.59
C ASP A 101 9.12 5.90 -12.03
N GLU A 102 8.85 6.87 -12.91
CA GLU A 102 8.47 6.58 -14.31
C GLU A 102 9.53 5.77 -15.06
N ARG A 103 10.80 5.89 -14.66
CA ARG A 103 11.94 5.22 -15.31
C ARG A 103 12.09 3.77 -14.84
N THR A 104 11.89 3.53 -13.55
CA THR A 104 12.12 2.22 -12.92
C THR A 104 10.85 1.39 -12.79
N GLY A 105 9.68 2.00 -12.93
CA GLY A 105 8.40 1.41 -12.58
C GLY A 105 8.21 1.29 -11.06
N THR A 106 7.09 0.74 -10.64
CA THR A 106 6.77 0.51 -9.22
C THR A 106 7.47 -0.76 -8.74
N ARG A 107 8.43 -0.63 -7.83
CA ARG A 107 9.27 -1.67 -7.26
C ARG A 107 8.85 -2.10 -5.85
N ALA A 108 7.90 -1.38 -5.25
CA ALA A 108 7.12 -1.83 -4.11
C ALA A 108 5.68 -1.39 -4.31
N SER A 109 4.74 -2.30 -4.09
CA SER A 109 3.30 -2.06 -4.11
C SER A 109 2.74 -2.21 -2.70
N ALA A 110 1.76 -1.42 -2.35
CA ALA A 110 1.00 -1.59 -1.12
C ALA A 110 -0.49 -1.45 -1.41
N VAL A 111 -1.25 -2.42 -0.93
CA VAL A 111 -2.72 -2.42 -0.93
C VAL A 111 -3.18 -2.40 0.51
N SER A 112 -4.01 -1.44 0.87
CA SER A 112 -4.62 -1.38 2.19
C SER A 112 -6.07 -1.82 2.16
N LEU A 113 -6.45 -2.52 3.22
CA LEU A 113 -7.81 -2.96 3.49
C LEU A 113 -8.21 -2.52 4.89
N SER A 114 -9.49 -2.22 5.08
CA SER A 114 -10.07 -1.93 6.40
C SER A 114 -11.31 -2.77 6.60
N GLY A 115 -11.49 -3.31 7.81
CA GLY A 115 -12.60 -4.21 8.10
C GLY A 115 -12.71 -4.55 9.58
N PRO A 116 -13.53 -5.55 9.93
CA PRO A 116 -13.66 -6.01 11.31
C PRO A 116 -12.45 -6.83 11.76
N ASN A 117 -11.98 -6.56 12.98
CA ASN A 117 -11.03 -7.43 13.66
C ASN A 117 -11.77 -8.71 14.14
N PRO A 118 -11.21 -9.92 13.92
CA PRO A 118 -11.81 -11.15 14.40
C PRO A 118 -12.09 -11.17 15.91
N LEU A 119 -11.30 -10.47 16.72
CA LEU A 119 -11.49 -10.33 18.16
C LEU A 119 -12.35 -9.12 18.57
N GLY A 120 -12.95 -8.43 17.60
CA GLY A 120 -13.83 -7.27 17.79
C GLY A 120 -13.16 -5.94 17.57
N GLY A 121 -13.96 -4.95 17.14
CA GLY A 121 -13.50 -3.62 16.76
C GLY A 121 -13.03 -3.51 15.29
N PRO A 122 -12.51 -2.35 14.88
CA PRO A 122 -11.97 -2.15 13.54
C PRO A 122 -10.55 -2.69 13.41
N ALA A 123 -10.18 -3.04 12.18
CA ALA A 123 -8.82 -3.41 11.82
C ALA A 123 -8.43 -2.84 10.46
N ASP A 124 -7.12 -2.64 10.28
CA ASP A 124 -6.50 -2.32 9.01
C ASP A 124 -5.45 -3.38 8.67
N LEU A 125 -5.36 -3.75 7.39
CA LEU A 125 -4.35 -4.64 6.84
C LEU A 125 -3.66 -3.94 5.68
N LEU A 126 -2.34 -3.86 5.72
CA LEU A 126 -1.52 -3.51 4.57
C LEU A 126 -0.84 -4.77 4.04
N ILE A 127 -1.00 -5.02 2.75
CA ILE A 127 -0.27 -6.06 2.03
C ILE A 127 0.72 -5.37 1.11
N ILE A 128 2.00 -5.66 1.32
CA ILE A 128 3.10 -5.01 0.60
C ILE A 128 3.87 -6.11 -0.11
N ALA A 129 4.13 -5.91 -1.41
CA ALA A 129 5.11 -6.69 -2.14
C ALA A 129 6.23 -5.75 -2.61
N GLU A 130 7.48 -6.09 -2.33
CA GLU A 130 8.62 -5.21 -2.65
C GLU A 130 9.86 -6.00 -3.07
N GLU A 131 10.63 -5.43 -3.99
CA GLU A 131 11.96 -5.94 -4.28
C GLU A 131 12.88 -5.77 -3.06
N PRO A 132 13.80 -6.71 -2.81
CA PRO A 132 14.81 -6.57 -1.74
C PRO A 132 15.53 -5.22 -1.80
N GLY A 133 15.77 -4.63 -0.64
CA GLY A 133 16.46 -3.35 -0.49
C GLY A 133 15.59 -2.09 -0.57
N ILE A 134 14.30 -2.18 -0.91
CA ILE A 134 13.39 -1.02 -0.94
C ILE A 134 13.06 -0.54 0.47
N GLY A 135 12.58 -1.43 1.31
CA GLY A 135 12.40 -1.21 2.73
C GLY A 135 11.11 -0.50 3.12
N LEU A 136 10.04 -0.63 2.34
CA LEU A 136 8.73 -0.12 2.71
C LEU A 136 8.12 -0.95 3.84
N GLY A 137 8.11 -2.27 3.71
CA GLY A 137 7.61 -3.18 4.74
C GLY A 137 8.48 -3.18 5.98
N ALA A 138 9.80 -3.23 5.81
CA ALA A 138 10.76 -3.16 6.92
C ALA A 138 10.63 -1.83 7.71
N GLY A 139 10.46 -0.70 7.02
CA GLY A 139 10.23 0.60 7.66
C GLY A 139 8.92 0.64 8.45
N LEU A 140 7.85 0.07 7.91
CA LEU A 140 6.57 -0.06 8.62
C LEU A 140 6.64 -1.05 9.78
N ALA A 141 7.47 -2.09 9.68
CA ALA A 141 7.76 -3.00 10.78
C ALA A 141 8.59 -2.36 11.89
N GLY A 142 9.29 -1.25 11.60
CA GLY A 142 10.20 -0.60 12.54
C GLY A 142 11.60 -1.22 12.54
N LEU A 143 11.95 -1.98 11.49
CA LEU A 143 13.27 -2.59 11.37
C LEU A 143 14.33 -1.55 10.97
N PRO A 144 15.58 -1.72 11.42
CA PRO A 144 16.66 -0.79 11.11
C PRO A 144 17.16 -0.90 9.66
N GLY A 145 17.04 -2.08 9.04
CA GLY A 145 17.45 -2.39 7.67
C GLY A 145 16.32 -2.21 6.66
N PRO A 146 16.62 -2.40 5.36
CA PRO A 146 15.59 -2.39 4.31
C PRO A 146 14.88 -3.73 4.15
N ASP A 147 15.42 -4.80 4.69
CA ASP A 147 14.97 -6.18 4.53
C ASP A 147 14.73 -6.82 5.90
N PRO A 148 14.11 -8.01 5.98
CA PRO A 148 13.81 -8.68 7.26
C PRO A 148 15.03 -8.96 8.12
N GLY A 149 16.22 -8.97 7.52
CA GLY A 149 17.47 -9.28 8.19
C GLY A 149 17.83 -10.77 8.12
N ASP A 150 19.08 -11.07 8.52
CA ASP A 150 19.58 -12.44 8.51
C ASP A 150 18.84 -13.28 9.57
N GLY A 151 18.42 -14.47 9.17
CA GLY A 151 17.82 -15.42 10.09
C GLY A 151 16.33 -15.18 10.43
N PHE A 152 15.62 -14.28 9.75
CA PHE A 152 14.18 -14.10 9.96
C PHE A 152 13.40 -15.42 9.82
N ALA A 153 13.82 -16.30 8.90
CA ALA A 153 13.22 -17.62 8.65
C ALA A 153 13.93 -18.76 9.42
N SER A 154 14.64 -18.47 10.51
CA SER A 154 15.36 -19.49 11.28
C SER A 154 14.47 -20.38 12.15
N SER A 155 13.22 -19.98 12.39
CA SER A 155 12.21 -20.73 13.11
C SER A 155 11.15 -21.33 12.17
N GLN A 156 10.21 -22.08 12.71
CA GLN A 156 9.03 -22.50 11.96
C GLN A 156 8.18 -21.24 11.61
N PRO A 157 7.54 -21.22 10.44
CA PRO A 157 6.64 -20.13 10.07
C PRO A 157 5.47 -20.01 11.08
N ASN A 158 5.04 -18.79 11.31
CA ASN A 158 3.95 -18.47 12.22
C ASN A 158 2.58 -18.49 11.53
N ALA A 159 2.56 -18.29 10.22
CA ALA A 159 1.38 -18.33 9.39
C ALA A 159 1.74 -18.79 7.96
N THR A 160 0.73 -19.08 7.16
CA THR A 160 0.87 -19.38 5.74
C THR A 160 -0.24 -18.65 4.99
N VAL A 161 0.11 -18.02 3.89
CA VAL A 161 -0.87 -17.47 2.95
C VAL A 161 -0.75 -18.22 1.63
N GLU A 162 -1.83 -18.31 0.89
CA GLU A 162 -1.81 -18.84 -0.47
C GLU A 162 -1.64 -17.66 -1.45
N VAL A 163 -0.63 -17.69 -2.31
CA VAL A 163 -0.45 -16.71 -3.37
C VAL A 163 -0.55 -17.42 -4.71
N ASP A 164 -1.57 -17.10 -5.49
CA ASP A 164 -1.84 -17.74 -6.79
C ASP A 164 -1.72 -19.28 -6.75
N HIS A 165 -2.39 -19.89 -5.75
CA HIS A 165 -2.42 -21.33 -5.49
C HIS A 165 -1.10 -21.94 -4.99
N HIS A 166 -0.15 -21.12 -4.53
CA HIS A 166 1.09 -21.59 -3.90
C HIS A 166 1.15 -21.12 -2.46
N ASP A 167 1.47 -22.03 -1.55
CA ASP A 167 1.66 -21.72 -0.15
C ASP A 167 2.93 -20.86 0.04
N ALA A 168 2.77 -19.74 0.71
CA ALA A 168 3.87 -18.85 1.10
C ALA A 168 3.96 -18.79 2.63
N PRO A 169 5.04 -19.32 3.22
CA PRO A 169 5.24 -19.26 4.66
C PRO A 169 5.56 -17.83 5.09
N LEU A 170 5.03 -17.46 6.28
CA LEU A 170 5.21 -16.14 6.87
C LEU A 170 5.76 -16.26 8.29
N TRP A 171 6.71 -15.39 8.61
CA TRP A 171 7.32 -15.27 9.93
C TRP A 171 6.89 -13.97 10.60
N LEU A 172 6.55 -14.07 11.87
CA LEU A 172 6.18 -12.92 12.69
C LEU A 172 7.42 -12.08 13.01
N VAL A 173 7.33 -10.78 12.79
CA VAL A 173 8.31 -9.78 13.18
C VAL A 173 7.79 -9.05 14.41
N GLU A 174 8.59 -8.99 15.47
CA GLU A 174 8.22 -8.29 16.70
C GLU A 174 8.04 -6.79 16.44
N SER A 175 6.87 -6.25 16.80
CA SER A 175 6.52 -4.85 16.55
C SER A 175 5.42 -4.38 17.49
N ASP A 176 5.50 -3.16 18.01
CA ASP A 176 4.55 -2.63 18.97
C ASP A 176 3.21 -2.23 18.33
N GLY A 177 2.10 -2.68 18.92
CA GLY A 177 0.73 -2.28 18.58
C GLY A 177 0.24 -2.71 17.19
N LYS A 178 0.97 -3.61 16.54
CA LYS A 178 0.61 -4.21 15.25
C LYS A 178 1.20 -5.61 15.12
N ALA A 179 0.54 -6.48 14.37
CA ALA A 179 1.12 -7.75 13.95
C ALA A 179 1.78 -7.56 12.57
N VAL A 180 3.03 -7.97 12.46
CA VAL A 180 3.79 -7.87 11.21
C VAL A 180 4.28 -9.25 10.82
N PHE A 181 3.91 -9.68 9.63
CA PHE A 181 4.36 -10.95 9.07
C PHE A 181 5.12 -10.68 7.78
N VAL A 182 6.18 -11.46 7.55
CA VAL A 182 6.99 -11.37 6.34
C VAL A 182 7.30 -12.75 5.78
N GLY A 183 7.31 -12.85 4.46
CA GLY A 183 7.74 -14.01 3.71
C GLY A 183 8.28 -13.60 2.34
N GLU A 184 8.62 -14.58 1.54
CA GLU A 184 9.14 -14.38 0.19
C GLU A 184 8.23 -15.03 -0.84
N VAL A 185 7.89 -14.28 -1.89
CA VAL A 185 7.13 -14.77 -3.05
C VAL A 185 7.78 -14.26 -4.33
N ALA A 186 8.17 -15.18 -5.21
CA ALA A 186 8.77 -14.85 -6.51
C ALA A 186 9.94 -13.85 -6.39
N ALA A 187 10.85 -14.08 -5.45
CA ALA A 187 12.01 -13.24 -5.13
C ALA A 187 11.66 -11.79 -4.69
N ASN A 188 10.46 -11.60 -4.19
CA ASN A 188 10.03 -10.35 -3.55
C ASN A 188 9.67 -10.60 -2.09
N TRP A 189 9.94 -9.61 -1.23
CA TRP A 189 9.40 -9.63 0.11
C TRP A 189 7.91 -9.36 0.07
N VAL A 190 7.14 -10.16 0.80
CA VAL A 190 5.72 -9.95 1.03
C VAL A 190 5.51 -9.71 2.52
N TRP A 191 4.95 -8.54 2.84
CA TRP A 191 4.65 -8.14 4.20
C TRP A 191 3.15 -8.01 4.39
N LEU A 192 2.66 -8.54 5.52
CA LEU A 192 1.30 -8.29 5.99
C LEU A 192 1.42 -7.54 7.31
N VAL A 193 0.95 -6.29 7.34
CA VAL A 193 0.98 -5.44 8.53
C VAL A 193 -0.44 -5.16 8.97
N LEU A 194 -0.80 -5.62 10.17
CA LEU A 194 -2.16 -5.57 10.69
C LEU A 194 -2.24 -4.69 11.95
N TRP A 195 -3.24 -3.85 12.02
CA TRP A 195 -3.58 -3.05 13.18
C TRP A 195 -5.01 -3.33 13.65
N PRO A 196 -5.21 -3.43 14.97
CA PRO A 196 -4.20 -3.60 16.02
C PRO A 196 -3.47 -4.95 15.89
N ASP A 197 -2.53 -5.23 16.79
CA ASP A 197 -1.78 -6.50 16.83
C ASP A 197 -2.69 -7.74 16.89
N THR A 198 -3.81 -7.62 17.62
CA THR A 198 -4.83 -8.67 17.71
C THR A 198 -5.47 -9.03 16.36
N ALA A 199 -5.42 -8.14 15.37
CA ALA A 199 -5.90 -8.44 14.01
C ALA A 199 -5.03 -9.49 13.29
N GLY A 200 -3.83 -9.79 13.80
CA GLY A 200 -3.00 -10.90 13.33
C GLY A 200 -3.70 -12.25 13.36
N THR A 201 -4.73 -12.41 14.20
CA THR A 201 -5.58 -13.61 14.23
C THR A 201 -6.34 -13.86 12.92
N LEU A 202 -6.45 -12.88 12.05
CA LEU A 202 -6.97 -13.06 10.68
C LEU A 202 -6.19 -14.13 9.90
N LEU A 203 -4.91 -14.30 10.19
CA LEU A 203 -4.04 -15.26 9.52
C LEU A 203 -4.10 -16.69 10.12
N PHE A 204 -4.95 -16.93 11.11
CA PHE A 204 -5.24 -18.29 11.58
C PHE A 204 -6.16 -19.05 10.62
N GLU A 205 -6.86 -18.33 9.76
CA GLU A 205 -7.61 -18.90 8.66
C GLU A 205 -6.86 -18.67 7.33
N PRO A 206 -7.06 -19.54 6.34
CA PRO A 206 -6.45 -19.34 5.03
C PRO A 206 -6.83 -17.99 4.42
N LEU A 207 -5.85 -17.22 4.02
CA LEU A 207 -6.02 -15.94 3.34
C LEU A 207 -5.46 -16.07 1.91
N PRO A 208 -6.29 -16.42 0.91
CA PRO A 208 -5.82 -16.52 -0.47
C PRO A 208 -5.57 -15.13 -1.04
N LEU A 209 -4.37 -14.91 -1.54
CA LEU A 209 -3.93 -13.69 -2.21
C LEU A 209 -3.88 -13.90 -3.73
N ARG A 210 -4.31 -12.92 -4.48
CA ARG A 210 -4.24 -12.90 -5.94
C ARG A 210 -3.36 -11.74 -6.40
N ASP A 211 -2.54 -12.00 -7.41
CA ASP A 211 -1.78 -10.95 -8.08
C ASP A 211 -2.64 -10.28 -9.15
N LEU A 212 -3.00 -9.04 -8.91
CA LEU A 212 -3.90 -8.26 -9.77
C LEU A 212 -3.25 -7.81 -11.10
N ARG A 213 -1.98 -8.17 -11.35
CA ARG A 213 -1.36 -7.98 -12.67
C ARG A 213 -1.83 -9.00 -13.69
N ASP A 214 -2.47 -10.10 -13.24
CA ASP A 214 -3.10 -11.05 -14.14
C ASP A 214 -4.35 -10.42 -14.79
N PRO A 215 -4.35 -10.17 -16.12
CA PRO A 215 -5.43 -9.49 -16.81
C PRO A 215 -6.70 -10.35 -16.95
N THR A 216 -6.64 -11.63 -16.61
CA THR A 216 -7.79 -12.55 -16.72
C THR A 216 -8.78 -12.39 -15.57
N GLN A 217 -8.44 -11.61 -14.54
CA GLN A 217 -9.26 -11.43 -13.37
C GLN A 217 -10.05 -10.12 -13.43
N GLU A 218 -11.34 -10.20 -13.69
CA GLU A 218 -12.28 -9.10 -13.42
C GLU A 218 -12.76 -9.22 -11.97
N LEU A 219 -12.37 -8.27 -11.14
CA LEU A 219 -12.73 -8.23 -9.73
C LEU A 219 -13.68 -7.06 -9.48
N ASP A 220 -14.86 -7.37 -8.94
CA ASP A 220 -15.74 -6.33 -8.36
C ASP A 220 -15.27 -6.02 -6.94
N VAL A 221 -14.37 -5.04 -6.84
CA VAL A 221 -13.68 -4.71 -5.59
C VAL A 221 -14.47 -3.63 -4.85
N PRO A 222 -14.98 -3.90 -3.64
CA PRO A 222 -15.63 -2.89 -2.82
C PRO A 222 -14.60 -1.93 -2.22
N PHE A 223 -14.83 -0.63 -2.37
CA PHE A 223 -13.94 0.42 -1.86
C PHE A 223 -14.51 1.11 -0.62
N GLY A 224 -13.61 1.38 0.33
CA GLY A 224 -13.89 2.13 1.55
C GLY A 224 -13.27 3.53 1.56
N ALA A 225 -13.16 4.12 2.74
CA ALA A 225 -12.41 5.36 2.95
C ALA A 225 -10.90 5.10 2.87
N LEU A 226 -10.12 6.15 2.55
CA LEU A 226 -8.65 6.04 2.54
C LEU A 226 -8.14 5.69 3.94
N CYS A 227 -7.35 4.61 4.01
CA CYS A 227 -6.73 4.15 5.25
C CYS A 227 -5.66 5.15 5.74
N PRO A 228 -5.74 5.62 7.00
CA PRO A 228 -4.73 6.54 7.55
C PRO A 228 -3.37 5.87 7.83
N ARG A 229 -3.30 4.54 7.76
CA ARG A 229 -2.07 3.76 7.94
C ARG A 229 -1.25 3.63 6.67
N LEU A 230 -1.88 3.90 5.53
CA LEU A 230 -1.18 3.87 4.24
C LEU A 230 -0.25 5.08 4.15
N PRO A 231 1.06 4.88 3.94
CA PRO A 231 2.05 5.94 3.94
C PRO A 231 2.00 6.87 2.73
#